data_73b65bb4fb21d83500023dc4d7df4668
#
_entry.id   73b65bb4fb21d83500023dc4d7df4668
#
_cell.length_a   1.000
_cell.length_b   1.000
_cell.length_c   1.000
_cell.angle_alpha   90.00
_cell.angle_beta   90.00
_cell.angle_gamma   90.00
#
_symmetry.space_group_name_H-M   'P 1'
#
loop_
_entity.id
_entity.type
_entity.pdbx_description
1 polymer ?
#
loop_
_entity_poly.entity_id
_entity_poly.type
_entity_poly.pdbx_seq_one_letter_code
_entity_poly.pdbx_strand_id
1 'polypeptide(L)'
;PITLFMDMAWNPRSVSRDVVATHTEPFCRQQFGDEQAAEAARILNLCCKYAGRTTAEMMDARTYNVATGEWRRVADDYMRLEAEALRQYLTLKPEYRDAYQQIILFPVQAMSNLYQMYYAVAMNRYLAQQNLPEANEWAQRAREAFRRDSLLCVSYNHDIAGGKWNGMMIQKHIGYRSWNDDFPADRLPDLKTVPDDLVV
;
A
#
# COMPACT_ATOMS: atom_id res chain seq x y z
N PRO A 1 -2.36 -14.55 7.15
CA PRO A 1 -2.87 -15.18 5.93
C PRO A 1 -4.00 -16.14 6.23
N ILE A 2 -4.89 -16.34 5.28
CA ILE A 2 -6.06 -17.23 5.42
C ILE A 2 -5.63 -18.68 5.68
N THR A 3 -4.50 -19.11 5.18
CA THR A 3 -3.94 -20.45 5.41
C THR A 3 -3.72 -20.73 6.89
N LEU A 4 -3.13 -19.79 7.64
CA LEU A 4 -2.98 -19.93 9.09
C LEU A 4 -4.34 -20.05 9.77
N PHE A 5 -5.32 -19.25 9.38
CA PHE A 5 -6.68 -19.34 9.91
C PHE A 5 -7.31 -20.71 9.65
N MET A 6 -7.15 -21.25 8.46
CA MET A 6 -7.68 -22.57 8.10
C MET A 6 -7.01 -23.69 8.88
N ASP A 7 -5.69 -23.64 9.05
CA ASP A 7 -4.93 -24.61 9.86
C ASP A 7 -5.36 -24.57 11.34
N MET A 8 -5.54 -23.37 11.88
CA MET A 8 -6.05 -23.18 13.24
C MET A 8 -7.50 -23.65 13.40
N ALA A 9 -8.34 -23.43 12.42
CA ALA A 9 -9.74 -23.89 12.43
C ALA A 9 -9.84 -25.41 12.34
N TRP A 10 -8.95 -26.04 11.57
CA TRP A 10 -8.91 -27.50 11.42
C TRP A 10 -8.38 -28.21 12.66
N ASN A 11 -7.26 -27.75 13.20
CA ASN A 11 -6.66 -28.35 14.40
C ASN A 11 -5.96 -27.29 15.26
N PRO A 12 -6.70 -26.60 16.14
CA PRO A 12 -6.13 -25.54 16.97
C PRO A 12 -5.03 -26.02 17.93
N ARG A 13 -5.00 -27.32 18.25
CA ARG A 13 -3.97 -27.89 19.15
C ARG A 13 -2.61 -28.05 18.50
N SER A 14 -2.55 -28.10 17.15
CA SER A 14 -1.28 -28.19 16.42
C SER A 14 -0.61 -26.81 16.20
N VAL A 15 -1.32 -25.72 16.51
CA VAL A 15 -0.84 -24.37 16.25
C VAL A 15 -0.38 -23.73 17.55
N SER A 16 0.93 -23.87 17.84
CA SER A 16 1.57 -23.17 18.95
C SER A 16 1.89 -21.71 18.59
N ARG A 17 2.30 -20.91 19.59
CA ARG A 17 2.76 -19.54 19.39
C ARG A 17 3.93 -19.47 18.39
N ASP A 18 4.82 -20.45 18.42
CA ASP A 18 5.98 -20.51 17.53
C ASP A 18 5.55 -20.81 16.09
N VAL A 19 4.54 -21.69 15.90
CA VAL A 19 3.96 -21.96 14.58
C VAL A 19 3.32 -20.69 14.01
N VAL A 20 2.59 -19.91 14.81
CA VAL A 20 2.03 -18.61 14.38
C VAL A 20 3.13 -17.66 13.90
N ALA A 21 4.24 -17.59 14.63
CA ALA A 21 5.35 -16.71 14.31
C ALA A 21 6.07 -17.09 13.01
N THR A 22 6.11 -18.36 12.65
CA THR A 22 6.89 -18.90 11.52
C THR A 22 6.05 -19.34 10.33
N HIS A 23 4.73 -19.33 10.44
CA HIS A 23 3.81 -19.90 9.43
C HIS A 23 3.94 -19.27 8.01
N THR A 24 4.32 -18.00 7.92
CA THR A 24 4.39 -17.29 6.65
C THR A 24 5.50 -17.81 5.74
N GLU A 25 6.64 -18.25 6.29
CA GLU A 25 7.77 -18.75 5.48
C GLU A 25 7.45 -20.05 4.74
N PRO A 26 6.88 -21.10 5.36
CA PRO A 26 6.42 -22.30 4.65
C PRO A 26 5.40 -21.97 3.53
N PHE A 27 4.49 -21.06 3.78
CA PHE A 27 3.57 -20.56 2.74
C PHE A 27 4.34 -19.94 1.56
N CYS A 28 5.26 -19.02 1.83
CA CYS A 28 6.06 -18.37 0.79
C CYS A 28 6.95 -19.37 0.03
N ARG A 29 7.45 -20.40 0.72
CA ARG A 29 8.24 -21.49 0.10
C ARG A 29 7.42 -22.25 -0.94
N GLN A 30 6.18 -22.55 -0.64
CA GLN A 30 5.28 -23.21 -1.58
C GLN A 30 4.96 -22.33 -2.81
N GLN A 31 4.91 -21.01 -2.63
CA GLN A 31 4.53 -20.08 -3.70
C GLN A 31 5.72 -19.64 -4.56
N PHE A 32 6.90 -19.48 -3.98
CA PHE A 32 8.04 -18.79 -4.60
C PHE A 32 9.35 -19.57 -4.59
N GLY A 33 9.35 -20.81 -4.07
CA GLY A 33 10.53 -21.66 -3.92
C GLY A 33 11.37 -21.33 -2.68
N ASP A 34 12.30 -22.25 -2.36
CA ASP A 34 13.10 -22.20 -1.13
C ASP A 34 13.98 -20.94 -1.03
N GLU A 35 14.62 -20.56 -2.13
CA GLU A 35 15.56 -19.44 -2.18
C GLU A 35 14.91 -18.09 -1.84
N GLN A 36 13.62 -17.93 -2.14
CA GLN A 36 12.90 -16.67 -1.99
C GLN A 36 12.04 -16.61 -0.73
N ALA A 37 11.84 -17.76 -0.06
CA ALA A 37 10.83 -17.93 1.00
C ALA A 37 11.01 -16.99 2.19
N ALA A 38 12.21 -16.92 2.74
CA ALA A 38 12.47 -16.13 3.95
C ALA A 38 12.28 -14.64 3.73
N GLU A 39 12.79 -14.09 2.63
CA GLU A 39 12.64 -12.67 2.31
C GLU A 39 11.20 -12.32 1.93
N ALA A 40 10.53 -13.16 1.13
CA ALA A 40 9.12 -12.98 0.80
C ALA A 40 8.23 -13.00 2.06
N ALA A 41 8.50 -13.91 3.00
CA ALA A 41 7.80 -13.98 4.26
C ALA A 41 8.03 -12.73 5.13
N ARG A 42 9.26 -12.24 5.19
CA ARG A 42 9.61 -11.01 5.90
C ARG A 42 8.83 -9.80 5.35
N ILE A 43 8.83 -9.63 4.02
CA ILE A 43 8.13 -8.54 3.34
C ILE A 43 6.61 -8.64 3.60
N LEU A 44 6.02 -9.83 3.42
CA LEU A 44 4.60 -10.06 3.63
C LEU A 44 4.19 -9.78 5.08
N ASN A 45 4.97 -10.24 6.05
CA ASN A 45 4.73 -9.99 7.47
C ASN A 45 4.82 -8.49 7.81
N LEU A 46 5.78 -7.76 7.24
CA LEU A 46 5.88 -6.32 7.43
C LEU A 46 4.70 -5.59 6.78
N CYS A 47 4.28 -5.99 5.59
CA CYS A 47 3.11 -5.43 4.92
C CYS A 47 1.85 -5.59 5.80
N CYS A 48 1.61 -6.80 6.32
CA CYS A 48 0.49 -7.08 7.22
C CYS A 48 0.60 -6.27 8.53
N LYS A 49 1.80 -6.16 9.11
CA LYS A 49 2.04 -5.35 10.31
C LYS A 49 1.75 -3.87 10.06
N TYR A 50 2.17 -3.32 8.93
CA TYR A 50 1.94 -1.92 8.59
C TYR A 50 0.47 -1.66 8.26
N ALA A 51 -0.21 -2.59 7.59
CA ALA A 51 -1.65 -2.49 7.32
C ALA A 51 -2.50 -2.45 8.61
N GLY A 52 -2.00 -3.02 9.71
CA GLY A 52 -2.65 -2.92 11.02
C GLY A 52 -2.58 -1.54 11.70
N ARG A 53 -1.88 -0.55 11.11
CA ARG A 53 -1.76 0.81 11.69
C ARG A 53 -3.06 1.60 11.55
N THR A 54 -3.72 1.47 10.43
CA THR A 54 -5.01 2.12 10.14
C THR A 54 -5.73 1.39 9.01
N THR A 55 -7.05 1.47 8.99
CA THR A 55 -7.87 0.99 7.87
C THR A 55 -7.68 1.93 6.68
N ALA A 56 -7.26 1.39 5.54
CA ALA A 56 -6.88 2.19 4.37
C ALA A 56 -8.02 3.09 3.86
N GLU A 57 -9.25 2.58 3.84
CA GLU A 57 -10.45 3.31 3.40
C GLU A 57 -10.80 4.48 4.33
N MET A 58 -10.41 4.41 5.58
CA MET A 58 -10.65 5.46 6.58
C MET A 58 -9.50 6.44 6.72
N MET A 59 -8.44 6.27 5.93
CA MET A 59 -7.28 7.16 5.96
C MET A 59 -7.61 8.52 5.34
N ASP A 60 -7.14 9.57 6.00
CA ASP A 60 -7.19 10.94 5.48
C ASP A 60 -5.89 11.70 5.82
N ALA A 61 -5.80 12.95 5.38
CA ALA A 61 -4.63 13.79 5.61
C ALA A 61 -4.33 14.07 7.11
N ARG A 62 -5.27 13.78 8.02
CA ARG A 62 -5.14 14.01 9.48
C ARG A 62 -4.84 12.73 10.24
N THR A 63 -4.76 11.58 9.56
CA THR A 63 -4.54 10.26 10.19
C THR A 63 -3.25 10.25 11.01
N TYR A 64 -2.22 10.95 10.53
CA TYR A 64 -0.95 11.11 11.25
C TYR A 64 -0.54 12.58 11.31
N ASN A 65 0.33 12.91 12.26
CA ASN A 65 0.79 14.27 12.47
C ASN A 65 1.95 14.63 11.52
N VAL A 66 1.80 15.74 10.78
CA VAL A 66 2.85 16.27 9.88
C VAL A 66 3.97 16.92 10.68
N ALA A 67 3.63 17.77 11.66
CA ALA A 67 4.61 18.59 12.38
C ALA A 67 5.59 17.74 13.21
N THR A 68 5.15 16.58 13.72
CA THR A 68 6.02 15.64 14.45
C THR A 68 6.80 14.69 13.54
N GLY A 69 6.59 14.76 12.22
CA GLY A 69 7.20 13.85 11.25
C GLY A 69 6.60 12.46 11.24
N GLU A 70 5.47 12.23 11.89
CA GLU A 70 4.82 10.92 11.95
C GLU A 70 4.38 10.45 10.56
N TRP A 71 3.71 11.33 9.79
CA TRP A 71 3.34 11.04 8.40
C TRP A 71 4.54 10.62 7.56
N ARG A 72 5.62 11.38 7.63
CA ARG A 72 6.85 11.07 6.90
C ARG A 72 7.35 9.67 7.24
N ARG A 73 7.46 9.37 8.53
CA ARG A 73 7.98 8.07 9.00
C ARG A 73 7.16 6.89 8.47
N VAL A 74 5.81 6.97 8.54
CA VAL A 74 4.96 5.86 8.09
C VAL A 74 4.94 5.73 6.56
N ALA A 75 5.02 6.84 5.82
CA ALA A 75 5.16 6.81 4.36
C ALA A 75 6.52 6.23 3.95
N ASP A 76 7.61 6.65 4.59
CA ASP A 76 8.97 6.14 4.34
C ASP A 76 9.09 4.63 4.64
N ASP A 77 8.38 4.12 5.65
CA ASP A 77 8.34 2.68 5.94
C ASP A 77 7.79 1.89 4.74
N TYR A 78 6.68 2.34 4.17
CA TYR A 78 6.09 1.68 2.99
C TYR A 78 6.93 1.86 1.72
N MET A 79 7.55 3.02 1.52
CA MET A 79 8.44 3.26 0.38
C MET A 79 9.66 2.32 0.42
N ARG A 80 10.25 2.13 1.60
CA ARG A 80 11.34 1.16 1.78
C ARG A 80 10.88 -0.27 1.50
N LEU A 81 9.73 -0.65 2.04
CA LEU A 81 9.16 -1.99 1.83
C LEU A 81 8.85 -2.24 0.34
N GLU A 82 8.34 -1.24 -0.37
CA GLU A 82 8.10 -1.32 -1.82
C GLU A 82 9.40 -1.53 -2.60
N ALA A 83 10.44 -0.78 -2.25
CA ALA A 83 11.75 -0.94 -2.89
C ALA A 83 12.35 -2.34 -2.65
N GLU A 84 12.14 -2.91 -1.47
CA GLU A 84 12.57 -4.27 -1.13
C GLU A 84 11.78 -5.32 -1.90
N ALA A 85 10.45 -5.19 -1.94
CA ALA A 85 9.58 -6.08 -2.69
C ALA A 85 9.90 -6.06 -4.20
N LEU A 86 10.15 -4.88 -4.75
CA LEU A 86 10.53 -4.74 -6.16
C LEU A 86 11.89 -5.37 -6.45
N ARG A 87 12.88 -5.18 -5.58
CA ARG A 87 14.19 -5.83 -5.75
C ARG A 87 14.05 -7.35 -5.76
N GLN A 88 13.29 -7.92 -4.84
CA GLN A 88 13.05 -9.35 -4.82
C GLN A 88 12.33 -9.82 -6.09
N TYR A 89 11.29 -9.11 -6.52
CA TYR A 89 10.56 -9.43 -7.75
C TYR A 89 11.48 -9.56 -8.97
N LEU A 90 12.46 -8.68 -9.10
CA LEU A 90 13.40 -8.68 -10.21
C LEU A 90 14.33 -9.91 -10.23
N THR A 91 14.54 -10.55 -9.08
CA THR A 91 15.37 -11.77 -8.96
C THR A 91 14.57 -13.07 -9.15
N LEU A 92 13.23 -12.98 -9.16
CA LEU A 92 12.38 -14.16 -9.28
C LEU A 92 12.46 -14.80 -10.67
N LYS A 93 12.40 -16.14 -10.68
CA LYS A 93 12.16 -16.90 -11.89
C LYS A 93 10.79 -16.55 -12.48
N PRO A 94 10.64 -16.58 -13.82
CA PRO A 94 9.39 -16.19 -14.47
C PRO A 94 8.14 -16.89 -13.94
N GLU A 95 8.24 -18.16 -13.62
CA GLU A 95 7.12 -18.99 -13.12
C GLU A 95 6.54 -18.51 -11.78
N TYR A 96 7.29 -17.74 -10.99
CA TYR A 96 6.84 -17.22 -9.68
C TYR A 96 6.34 -15.77 -9.74
N ARG A 97 6.60 -15.04 -10.83
CA ARG A 97 6.37 -13.59 -10.90
C ARG A 97 4.91 -13.21 -10.75
N ASP A 98 4.01 -13.91 -11.42
CA ASP A 98 2.57 -13.61 -11.34
C ASP A 98 2.03 -13.79 -9.92
N ALA A 99 2.40 -14.90 -9.28
CA ALA A 99 2.00 -15.17 -7.90
C ALA A 99 2.59 -14.14 -6.93
N TYR A 100 3.86 -13.77 -7.10
CA TYR A 100 4.50 -12.77 -6.26
C TYR A 100 3.89 -11.38 -6.48
N GLN A 101 3.64 -11.01 -7.72
CA GLN A 101 3.01 -9.73 -8.05
C GLN A 101 1.63 -9.63 -7.40
N GLN A 102 0.83 -10.68 -7.45
CA GLN A 102 -0.49 -10.72 -6.86
C GLN A 102 -0.46 -10.68 -5.33
N ILE A 103 0.39 -11.51 -4.70
CA ILE A 103 0.33 -11.77 -3.25
C ILE A 103 1.15 -10.74 -2.46
N ILE A 104 2.25 -10.23 -3.01
CA ILE A 104 3.20 -9.38 -2.29
C ILE A 104 3.37 -8.01 -2.96
N LEU A 105 3.76 -7.96 -4.23
CA LEU A 105 4.19 -6.70 -4.84
C LEU A 105 3.03 -5.71 -4.97
N PHE A 106 1.90 -6.13 -5.52
CA PHE A 106 0.74 -5.25 -5.67
C PHE A 106 0.20 -4.72 -4.33
N PRO A 107 -0.06 -5.55 -3.29
CA PRO A 107 -0.49 -5.03 -2.00
C PRO A 107 0.50 -4.03 -1.39
N VAL A 108 1.79 -4.29 -1.50
CA VAL A 108 2.82 -3.37 -1.00
C VAL A 108 2.82 -2.06 -1.79
N GLN A 109 2.75 -2.12 -3.12
CA GLN A 109 2.71 -0.95 -4.00
C GLN A 109 1.44 -0.12 -3.79
N ALA A 110 0.28 -0.76 -3.68
CA ALA A 110 -0.99 -0.08 -3.45
C ALA A 110 -0.98 0.67 -2.12
N MET A 111 -0.56 0.03 -1.04
CA MET A 111 -0.46 0.67 0.27
C MET A 111 0.61 1.75 0.30
N SER A 112 1.79 1.52 -0.27
CA SER A 112 2.85 2.52 -0.37
C SER A 112 2.36 3.77 -1.11
N ASN A 113 1.69 3.58 -2.23
CA ASN A 113 1.15 4.67 -3.04
C ASN A 113 0.06 5.46 -2.29
N LEU A 114 -0.83 4.77 -1.60
CA LEU A 114 -1.90 5.38 -0.82
C LEU A 114 -1.33 6.24 0.34
N TYR A 115 -0.34 5.73 1.06
CA TYR A 115 0.34 6.48 2.12
C TYR A 115 1.09 7.70 1.58
N GLN A 116 1.76 7.58 0.44
CA GLN A 116 2.43 8.70 -0.23
C GLN A 116 1.42 9.77 -0.67
N MET A 117 0.28 9.35 -1.23
CA MET A 117 -0.77 10.27 -1.66
C MET A 117 -1.32 11.08 -0.48
N TYR A 118 -1.74 10.43 0.61
CA TYR A 118 -2.29 11.14 1.76
C TYR A 118 -1.24 11.95 2.52
N TYR A 119 0.01 11.49 2.55
CA TYR A 119 1.11 12.31 3.05
C TYR A 119 1.30 13.57 2.21
N ALA A 120 1.24 13.45 0.89
CA ALA A 120 1.34 14.61 0.00
C ALA A 120 0.16 15.59 0.20
N VAL A 121 -1.07 15.09 0.38
CA VAL A 121 -2.23 15.94 0.73
C VAL A 121 -2.02 16.63 2.07
N ALA A 122 -1.51 15.92 3.08
CA ALA A 122 -1.23 16.48 4.40
C ALA A 122 -0.18 17.59 4.34
N MET A 123 0.92 17.36 3.62
CA MET A 123 1.98 18.35 3.41
C MET A 123 1.48 19.57 2.62
N ASN A 124 0.72 19.34 1.54
CA ASN A 124 0.11 20.41 0.79
C ASN A 124 -0.70 21.35 1.68
N ARG A 125 -1.60 20.78 2.50
CA ARG A 125 -2.45 21.56 3.39
C ARG A 125 -1.65 22.25 4.50
N TYR A 126 -0.66 21.58 5.07
CA TYR A 126 0.19 22.11 6.12
C TYR A 126 1.02 23.32 5.64
N LEU A 127 1.62 23.23 4.47
CA LEU A 127 2.41 24.32 3.88
C LEU A 127 1.52 25.45 3.36
N ALA A 128 0.37 25.13 2.77
CA ALA A 128 -0.57 26.15 2.31
C ALA A 128 -1.16 27.00 3.46
N GLN A 129 -1.33 26.44 4.65
CA GLN A 129 -1.73 27.21 5.84
C GLN A 129 -0.68 28.24 6.26
N GLN A 130 0.57 28.04 5.85
CA GLN A 130 1.70 28.95 6.11
C GLN A 130 1.99 29.86 4.90
N ASN A 131 1.15 29.80 3.87
CA ASN A 131 1.33 30.50 2.57
C ASN A 131 2.67 30.18 1.88
N LEU A 132 3.18 28.96 2.03
CA LEU A 132 4.42 28.53 1.42
C LEU A 132 4.16 27.94 0.02
N PRO A 133 4.80 28.48 -1.05
CA PRO A 133 4.60 28.02 -2.45
C PRO A 133 4.94 26.54 -2.68
N GLU A 134 5.82 25.96 -1.87
CA GLU A 134 6.14 24.52 -1.90
C GLU A 134 4.91 23.64 -1.72
N ALA A 135 3.81 24.18 -1.20
CA ALA A 135 2.51 23.50 -1.17
C ALA A 135 2.09 23.01 -2.56
N ASN A 136 2.42 23.75 -3.62
CA ASN A 136 2.05 23.41 -5.00
C ASN A 136 2.77 22.16 -5.50
N GLU A 137 4.03 21.94 -5.13
CA GLU A 137 4.77 20.71 -5.44
C GLU A 137 4.12 19.49 -4.78
N TRP A 138 3.71 19.63 -3.51
CA TRP A 138 3.02 18.55 -2.80
C TRP A 138 1.64 18.27 -3.40
N ALA A 139 0.93 19.28 -3.89
CA ALA A 139 -0.30 19.09 -4.64
C ALA A 139 -0.06 18.26 -5.91
N GLN A 140 1.02 18.53 -6.62
CA GLN A 140 1.40 17.75 -7.80
C GLN A 140 1.72 16.28 -7.46
N ARG A 141 2.50 16.04 -6.41
CA ARG A 141 2.79 14.68 -5.91
C ARG A 141 1.53 13.91 -5.55
N ALA A 142 0.55 14.58 -4.93
CA ALA A 142 -0.74 13.94 -4.61
C ALA A 142 -1.50 13.52 -5.88
N ARG A 143 -1.53 14.38 -6.93
CA ARG A 143 -2.15 14.06 -8.22
C ARG A 143 -1.46 12.90 -8.93
N GLU A 144 -0.13 12.85 -8.88
CA GLU A 144 0.66 11.78 -9.47
C GLU A 144 0.40 10.45 -8.79
N ALA A 145 0.38 10.43 -7.44
CA ALA A 145 0.05 9.25 -6.67
C ALA A 145 -1.39 8.76 -6.92
N PHE A 146 -2.36 9.68 -7.03
CA PHE A 146 -3.73 9.35 -7.39
C PHE A 146 -3.83 8.70 -8.79
N ARG A 147 -3.09 9.23 -9.77
CA ARG A 147 -3.02 8.62 -11.11
C ARG A 147 -2.34 7.26 -11.07
N ARG A 148 -1.25 7.13 -10.30
CA ARG A 148 -0.53 5.87 -10.13
C ARG A 148 -1.42 4.78 -9.56
N ASP A 149 -2.32 5.11 -8.65
CA ASP A 149 -3.28 4.15 -8.07
C ASP A 149 -4.12 3.48 -9.16
N SER A 150 -4.70 4.27 -10.06
CA SER A 150 -5.46 3.74 -11.20
C SER A 150 -4.60 2.85 -12.10
N LEU A 151 -3.33 3.21 -12.35
CA LEU A 151 -2.43 2.40 -13.16
C LEU A 151 -2.08 1.06 -12.48
N LEU A 152 -1.90 1.05 -11.16
CA LEU A 152 -1.69 -0.19 -10.41
C LEU A 152 -2.90 -1.13 -10.51
N CYS A 153 -4.12 -0.59 -10.38
CA CYS A 153 -5.35 -1.37 -10.55
C CYS A 153 -5.53 -1.90 -11.98
N VAL A 154 -5.21 -1.09 -12.99
CA VAL A 154 -5.23 -1.52 -14.40
C VAL A 154 -4.23 -2.65 -14.62
N SER A 155 -3.00 -2.51 -14.14
CA SER A 155 -1.98 -3.55 -14.28
C SER A 155 -2.38 -4.85 -13.57
N TYR A 156 -2.95 -4.76 -12.37
CA TYR A 156 -3.46 -5.95 -11.69
C TYR A 156 -4.52 -6.68 -12.52
N ASN A 157 -5.49 -5.94 -13.04
CA ASN A 157 -6.60 -6.54 -13.77
C ASN A 157 -6.20 -7.12 -15.13
N HIS A 158 -5.22 -6.52 -15.82
CA HIS A 158 -4.96 -6.86 -17.23
C HIS A 158 -3.61 -7.54 -17.48
N ASP A 159 -2.58 -7.30 -16.63
CA ASP A 159 -1.24 -7.82 -16.90
C ASP A 159 -0.94 -9.12 -16.14
N ILE A 160 -1.37 -9.22 -14.87
CA ILE A 160 -1.08 -10.40 -14.05
C ILE A 160 -1.72 -11.64 -14.65
N ALA A 161 -0.91 -12.67 -14.89
CA ALA A 161 -1.35 -13.96 -15.44
C ALA A 161 -2.18 -13.80 -16.74
N GLY A 162 -1.76 -12.87 -17.61
CA GLY A 162 -2.45 -12.61 -18.88
C GLY A 162 -3.88 -12.10 -18.74
N GLY A 163 -4.18 -11.36 -17.68
CA GLY A 163 -5.50 -10.79 -17.42
C GLY A 163 -6.50 -11.74 -16.75
N LYS A 164 -6.01 -12.85 -16.19
CA LYS A 164 -6.86 -13.82 -15.47
C LYS A 164 -7.69 -13.19 -14.37
N TRP A 165 -7.17 -12.12 -13.76
CA TRP A 165 -7.78 -11.46 -12.60
C TRP A 165 -8.57 -10.19 -12.97
N ASN A 166 -8.96 -10.06 -14.25
CA ASN A 166 -9.73 -8.90 -14.70
C ASN A 166 -11.02 -8.75 -13.90
N GLY A 167 -11.24 -7.52 -13.40
CA GLY A 167 -12.39 -7.19 -12.57
C GLY A 167 -12.20 -7.39 -11.07
N MET A 168 -11.02 -7.86 -10.60
CA MET A 168 -10.76 -8.00 -9.16
C MET A 168 -10.49 -6.66 -8.49
N MET A 169 -9.75 -5.75 -9.14
CA MET A 169 -9.43 -4.40 -8.62
C MET A 169 -10.33 -3.37 -9.29
N ILE A 170 -11.62 -3.36 -8.93
CA ILE A 170 -12.61 -2.42 -9.45
C ILE A 170 -13.30 -1.60 -8.36
N GLN A 171 -13.14 -2.00 -7.09
CA GLN A 171 -13.77 -1.27 -6.00
C GLN A 171 -13.09 0.07 -5.78
N LYS A 172 -13.90 1.11 -5.63
CA LYS A 172 -13.47 2.44 -5.23
C LYS A 172 -12.95 2.40 -3.79
N HIS A 173 -11.86 3.10 -3.51
CA HIS A 173 -11.18 3.03 -2.22
C HIS A 173 -10.54 4.35 -1.78
N ILE A 174 -10.54 5.38 -2.60
CA ILE A 174 -10.06 6.72 -2.26
C ILE A 174 -11.21 7.69 -2.12
N GLY A 175 -11.26 8.40 -0.99
CA GLY A 175 -12.25 9.45 -0.76
C GLY A 175 -13.54 8.98 -0.08
N TYR A 176 -13.50 7.90 0.68
CA TYR A 176 -14.59 7.52 1.58
C TYR A 176 -14.88 8.64 2.58
N ARG A 177 -16.18 8.86 2.84
CA ARG A 177 -16.67 9.80 3.86
C ARG A 177 -17.35 9.09 5.02
N SER A 178 -17.94 7.93 4.73
CA SER A 178 -18.60 7.07 5.70
C SER A 178 -18.55 5.62 5.20
N TRP A 179 -18.84 4.68 6.07
CA TRP A 179 -18.83 3.26 5.77
C TRP A 179 -19.70 2.85 4.57
N ASN A 180 -20.84 3.50 4.39
CA ASN A 180 -21.76 3.21 3.30
C ASN A 180 -21.76 4.30 2.21
N ASP A 181 -20.66 5.00 2.02
CA ASP A 181 -20.56 6.04 1.00
C ASP A 181 -20.58 5.41 -0.40
N ASP A 182 -21.73 5.53 -1.08
CA ASP A 182 -21.87 5.10 -2.47
C ASP A 182 -21.45 6.24 -3.42
N PHE A 183 -20.19 6.24 -3.82
CA PHE A 183 -19.66 7.21 -4.76
C PHE A 183 -19.26 6.54 -6.09
N PRO A 184 -19.44 7.23 -7.22
CA PRO A 184 -19.29 6.60 -8.55
C PRO A 184 -17.84 6.28 -8.93
N ALA A 185 -16.86 7.01 -8.39
CA ALA A 185 -15.43 6.86 -8.67
C ALA A 185 -14.59 7.34 -7.50
N ASP A 186 -13.32 6.90 -7.47
CA ASP A 186 -12.33 7.42 -6.53
C ASP A 186 -12.23 8.94 -6.62
N ARG A 187 -12.04 9.58 -5.47
CA ARG A 187 -12.00 11.05 -5.35
C ARG A 187 -10.67 11.48 -4.77
N LEU A 188 -9.92 12.25 -5.54
CA LEU A 188 -8.73 12.92 -5.01
C LEU A 188 -9.16 13.89 -3.89
N PRO A 189 -8.53 13.84 -2.71
CA PRO A 189 -8.80 14.82 -1.65
C PRO A 189 -8.50 16.26 -2.09
N ASP A 190 -9.27 17.22 -1.55
CA ASP A 190 -9.11 18.64 -1.88
C ASP A 190 -7.68 19.13 -1.60
N LEU A 191 -7.08 19.72 -2.63
CA LEU A 191 -5.77 20.32 -2.59
C LEU A 191 -5.86 21.84 -2.52
N LYS A 192 -4.84 22.46 -1.94
CA LYS A 192 -4.71 23.92 -1.85
C LYS A 192 -3.70 24.41 -2.88
N THR A 193 -3.93 25.60 -3.41
CA THR A 193 -3.00 26.32 -4.28
C THR A 193 -2.54 27.58 -3.56
N VAL A 194 -1.26 27.84 -3.61
CA VAL A 194 -0.63 29.07 -3.06
C VAL A 194 -0.05 29.84 -4.26
N PRO A 195 -0.26 31.18 -4.34
CA PRO A 195 0.39 31.97 -5.39
C PRO A 195 1.91 31.87 -5.31
N ASP A 196 2.57 31.72 -6.47
CA ASP A 196 4.04 31.58 -6.55
C ASP A 196 4.80 32.90 -6.28
N ASP A 197 4.09 34.03 -6.34
CA ASP A 197 4.60 35.38 -6.22
C ASP A 197 4.45 35.98 -4.79
N LEU A 198 4.07 35.19 -3.82
CA LEU A 198 4.12 35.60 -2.42
C LEU A 198 5.59 35.74 -1.97
N VAL A 199 6.21 36.86 -2.35
CA VAL A 199 7.48 37.30 -1.73
C VAL A 199 7.15 37.75 -0.31
N VAL A 200 7.66 37.02 0.68
CA VAL A 200 7.67 37.43 2.07
C VAL A 200 8.74 38.50 2.28
#